data_bad4a1a79176dbc93ac493378d4bc3d1
#
_entry.id   bad4a1a79176dbc93ac493378d4bc3d1
#
_cell.length_a   1.000
_cell.length_b   1.000
_cell.length_c   1.000
_cell.angle_alpha   90.00
_cell.angle_beta   90.00
_cell.angle_gamma   90.00
#
_symmetry.space_group_name_H-M   'P 1'
#
loop_
_entity.id
_entity.type
_entity.pdbx_description
1 polymer ?
#
loop_
_entity_poly.entity_id
_entity_poly.type
_entity_poly.pdbx_seq_one_letter_code
_entity_poly.pdbx_strand_id
1 'polypeptide(L)'
;DLLRVLRDLQQTGLSGLVLDLRDNPGGTLPGAIAIADLFLESGTIVSIRGRDAEAERVYTASRRATLPDFPLVVLVNVRSASASEIVAGALQDNDRAKVLGTRTFGKGSVQEIRELPFDRGILKYTTAYYYLPSGRNINRLEGEPVWGVDPDPGFALPVNDEDYFDMLRRRQDYEVVRTDVDPDRQPACATEAWINEIGDAELAAALDALRARVSGDPWPTFSTFDPDQLALRGEIETEAERRLLLLEELERTEAGLRNLRGLAVDAGAEPLIPDDAEL
;
A
#
# COMPACT_ATOMS: atom_id res chain seq x y z
N ASP A 1 -1.46 5.87 -20.55
CA ASP A 1 -0.07 6.35 -20.36
C ASP A 1 0.91 5.21 -20.09
N LEU A 2 0.66 4.28 -19.13
CA LEU A 2 1.54 3.16 -18.83
C LEU A 2 1.86 2.30 -20.06
N LEU A 3 0.85 1.91 -20.85
CA LEU A 3 1.05 1.09 -22.05
C LEU A 3 1.98 1.77 -23.08
N ARG A 4 1.90 3.09 -23.23
CA ARG A 4 2.80 3.84 -24.11
C ARG A 4 4.24 3.75 -23.61
N VAL A 5 4.46 4.03 -22.32
CA VAL A 5 5.78 3.96 -21.69
C VAL A 5 6.39 2.55 -21.82
N LEU A 6 5.60 1.51 -21.57
CA LEU A 6 6.07 0.12 -21.69
C LEU A 6 6.44 -0.25 -23.13
N ARG A 7 5.68 0.24 -24.11
CA ARG A 7 6.03 0.04 -25.53
C ARG A 7 7.31 0.77 -25.93
N ASP A 8 7.50 1.99 -25.43
CA ASP A 8 8.72 2.76 -25.68
C ASP A 8 9.94 2.04 -25.06
N LEU A 9 9.80 1.54 -23.82
CA LEU A 9 10.83 0.74 -23.14
C LEU A 9 11.14 -0.57 -23.88
N GLN A 10 10.13 -1.24 -24.44
CA GLN A 10 10.34 -2.45 -25.27
C GLN A 10 11.18 -2.17 -26.52
N GLN A 11 11.00 -1.01 -27.16
CA GLN A 11 11.79 -0.61 -28.33
C GLN A 11 13.26 -0.36 -27.96
N THR A 12 13.54 0.00 -26.72
CA THR A 12 14.90 0.22 -26.21
C THR A 12 15.55 -1.04 -25.61
N GLY A 13 14.88 -2.19 -25.66
CA GLY A 13 15.42 -3.46 -25.18
C GLY A 13 15.12 -3.76 -23.71
N LEU A 14 13.86 -3.59 -23.30
CA LEU A 14 13.41 -3.95 -21.95
C LEU A 14 13.70 -5.42 -21.64
N SER A 15 14.55 -5.69 -20.66
CA SER A 15 14.93 -7.03 -20.21
C SER A 15 14.37 -7.41 -18.83
N GLY A 16 13.84 -6.44 -18.08
CA GLY A 16 13.18 -6.62 -16.78
C GLY A 16 12.48 -5.34 -16.38
N LEU A 17 11.52 -5.42 -15.45
CA LEU A 17 10.72 -4.27 -15.03
C LEU A 17 10.53 -4.26 -13.51
N VAL A 18 10.71 -3.09 -12.90
CA VAL A 18 10.20 -2.79 -11.55
C VAL A 18 8.92 -1.98 -11.70
N LEU A 19 7.83 -2.47 -11.14
CA LEU A 19 6.57 -1.76 -11.01
C LEU A 19 6.45 -1.23 -9.57
N ASP A 20 6.69 0.07 -9.39
CA ASP A 20 6.63 0.70 -8.07
C ASP A 20 5.19 1.12 -7.75
N LEU A 21 4.58 0.43 -6.77
CA LEU A 21 3.25 0.70 -6.23
C LEU A 21 3.33 1.20 -4.77
N ARG A 22 4.50 1.53 -4.27
CA ARG A 22 4.65 2.13 -2.94
C ARG A 22 3.92 3.48 -2.90
N ASP A 23 3.25 3.76 -1.80
CA ASP A 23 2.43 4.98 -1.59
C ASP A 23 1.30 5.19 -2.59
N ASN A 24 0.97 4.18 -3.37
CA ASN A 24 -0.12 4.26 -4.32
C ASN A 24 -1.45 3.83 -3.65
N PRO A 25 -2.37 4.75 -3.34
CA PRO A 25 -3.63 4.43 -2.66
C PRO A 25 -4.62 3.67 -3.55
N GLY A 26 -4.21 3.36 -4.77
CA GLY A 26 -5.02 2.66 -5.75
C GLY A 26 -5.68 3.61 -6.77
N GLY A 27 -6.82 3.17 -7.26
CA GLY A 27 -7.57 3.87 -8.30
C GLY A 27 -8.85 3.12 -8.63
N THR A 28 -9.21 3.07 -9.91
CA THR A 28 -10.42 2.39 -10.35
C THR A 28 -10.18 0.89 -10.57
N LEU A 29 -11.20 0.08 -10.30
CA LEU A 29 -11.16 -1.36 -10.59
C LEU A 29 -10.87 -1.67 -12.09
N PRO A 30 -11.51 -1.00 -13.06
CA PRO A 30 -11.15 -1.19 -14.46
C PRO A 30 -9.69 -0.88 -14.79
N GLY A 31 -9.11 0.11 -14.10
CA GLY A 31 -7.69 0.43 -14.22
C GLY A 31 -6.78 -0.69 -13.70
N ALA A 32 -7.09 -1.25 -12.53
CA ALA A 32 -6.35 -2.38 -11.98
C ALA A 32 -6.40 -3.61 -12.89
N ILE A 33 -7.60 -3.94 -13.39
CA ILE A 33 -7.80 -5.05 -14.33
C ILE A 33 -6.99 -4.82 -15.61
N ALA A 34 -7.06 -3.62 -16.19
CA ALA A 34 -6.33 -3.30 -17.43
C ALA A 34 -4.81 -3.35 -17.25
N ILE A 35 -4.29 -2.96 -16.08
CA ILE A 35 -2.85 -3.03 -15.78
C ILE A 35 -2.43 -4.49 -15.57
N ALA A 36 -3.15 -5.28 -14.78
CA ALA A 36 -2.82 -6.69 -14.57
C ALA A 36 -2.89 -7.49 -15.88
N ASP A 37 -3.87 -7.22 -16.73
CA ASP A 37 -4.07 -7.86 -18.06
C ASP A 37 -2.89 -7.62 -19.02
N LEU A 38 -2.14 -6.51 -18.85
CA LEU A 38 -0.93 -6.27 -19.66
C LEU A 38 0.18 -7.30 -19.39
N PHE A 39 0.19 -7.90 -18.21
CA PHE A 39 1.26 -8.81 -17.78
C PHE A 39 0.82 -10.28 -17.72
N LEU A 40 -0.49 -10.56 -17.75
CA LEU A 40 -1.06 -11.90 -17.62
C LEU A 40 -1.64 -12.39 -18.95
N GLU A 41 -1.24 -13.58 -19.41
CA GLU A 41 -1.83 -14.21 -20.59
C GLU A 41 -3.20 -14.84 -20.31
N SER A 42 -3.40 -15.29 -19.10
CA SER A 42 -4.62 -15.97 -18.62
C SER A 42 -4.67 -15.99 -17.11
N GLY A 43 -5.73 -16.50 -16.56
CA GLY A 43 -5.93 -16.63 -15.10
C GLY A 43 -6.86 -15.55 -14.55
N THR A 44 -7.25 -15.73 -13.31
CA THR A 44 -8.07 -14.75 -12.58
C THR A 44 -7.23 -13.56 -12.20
N ILE A 45 -7.78 -12.35 -12.33
CA ILE A 45 -7.19 -11.11 -11.81
C ILE A 45 -7.78 -10.81 -10.43
N VAL A 46 -9.11 -10.77 -10.33
CA VAL A 46 -9.82 -10.46 -9.10
C VAL A 46 -11.25 -11.00 -9.18
N SER A 47 -11.81 -11.40 -8.04
CA SER A 47 -13.24 -11.62 -7.92
C SER A 47 -13.88 -10.65 -6.91
N ILE A 48 -15.15 -10.33 -7.13
CA ILE A 48 -15.96 -9.50 -6.24
C ILE A 48 -17.06 -10.37 -5.67
N ARG A 49 -17.12 -10.46 -4.34
CA ARG A 49 -18.16 -11.23 -3.65
C ARG A 49 -18.90 -10.32 -2.68
N GLY A 50 -20.20 -10.24 -2.86
CA GLY A 50 -21.12 -9.53 -1.98
C GLY A 50 -21.87 -10.47 -1.06
N ARG A 51 -22.95 -9.95 -0.45
CA ARG A 51 -23.85 -10.73 0.40
C ARG A 51 -24.60 -11.84 -0.39
N ASP A 52 -24.86 -11.58 -1.66
CA ASP A 52 -25.50 -12.52 -2.56
C ASP A 52 -24.42 -13.28 -3.35
N ALA A 53 -24.29 -14.56 -3.09
CA ALA A 53 -23.31 -15.43 -3.75
C ALA A 53 -23.56 -15.57 -5.27
N GLU A 54 -24.81 -15.39 -5.73
CA GLU A 54 -25.15 -15.43 -7.17
C GLU A 54 -24.66 -14.16 -7.91
N ALA A 55 -24.32 -13.10 -7.19
CA ALA A 55 -23.80 -11.85 -7.74
C ALA A 55 -22.26 -11.79 -7.80
N GLU A 56 -21.58 -12.93 -7.62
CA GLU A 56 -20.11 -12.97 -7.77
C GLU A 56 -19.69 -12.57 -9.19
N ARG A 57 -18.70 -11.66 -9.26
CA ARG A 57 -18.10 -11.24 -10.54
C ARG A 57 -16.62 -11.60 -10.53
N VAL A 58 -16.23 -12.39 -11.52
CA VAL A 58 -14.84 -12.80 -11.72
C VAL A 58 -14.28 -12.09 -12.95
N TYR A 59 -13.13 -11.46 -12.77
CA TYR A 59 -12.39 -10.81 -13.87
C TYR A 59 -11.15 -11.64 -14.17
N THR A 60 -10.98 -11.98 -15.44
CA THR A 60 -9.89 -12.83 -15.93
C THR A 60 -9.05 -12.09 -16.95
N ALA A 61 -7.78 -12.47 -17.01
CA ALA A 61 -6.86 -11.95 -18.00
C ALA A 61 -7.17 -12.45 -19.41
N SER A 62 -6.75 -11.67 -20.40
CA SER A 62 -6.92 -11.98 -21.82
C SER A 62 -5.61 -11.80 -22.59
N ARG A 63 -5.29 -12.72 -23.49
CA ARG A 63 -4.04 -12.72 -24.26
C ARG A 63 -3.89 -11.56 -25.27
N ARG A 64 -4.90 -10.69 -25.41
CA ARG A 64 -4.96 -9.72 -26.53
C ARG A 64 -3.92 -8.62 -26.51
N ALA A 65 -3.48 -8.19 -25.33
CA ALA A 65 -2.57 -7.06 -25.15
C ALA A 65 -1.39 -7.40 -24.22
N THR A 66 -1.20 -8.68 -23.92
CA THR A 66 -0.16 -9.13 -23.01
C THR A 66 1.23 -8.80 -23.56
N LEU A 67 2.04 -8.19 -22.73
CA LEU A 67 3.43 -7.88 -23.02
C LEU A 67 4.26 -9.17 -23.04
N PRO A 68 5.40 -9.19 -23.77
CA PRO A 68 6.34 -10.31 -23.72
C PRO A 68 6.75 -10.65 -22.30
N ASP A 69 7.11 -11.91 -22.10
CA ASP A 69 7.60 -12.38 -20.80
C ASP A 69 9.00 -11.80 -20.52
N PHE A 70 9.12 -11.14 -19.39
CA PHE A 70 10.36 -10.63 -18.81
C PHE A 70 10.25 -10.66 -17.28
N PRO A 71 11.37 -10.76 -16.53
CA PRO A 71 11.33 -10.68 -15.08
C PRO A 71 10.66 -9.41 -14.58
N LEU A 72 9.74 -9.56 -13.62
CA LEU A 72 8.94 -8.48 -13.05
C LEU A 72 9.01 -8.52 -11.51
N VAL A 73 9.32 -7.38 -10.92
CA VAL A 73 9.24 -7.14 -9.47
C VAL A 73 8.24 -6.01 -9.21
N VAL A 74 7.37 -6.20 -8.24
CA VAL A 74 6.40 -5.20 -7.79
C VAL A 74 6.82 -4.71 -6.40
N LEU A 75 7.09 -3.41 -6.25
CA LEU A 75 7.35 -2.80 -4.96
C LEU A 75 6.05 -2.39 -4.30
N VAL A 76 5.88 -2.75 -3.03
CA VAL A 76 4.71 -2.40 -2.22
C VAL A 76 5.10 -1.98 -0.80
N ASN A 77 4.25 -1.16 -0.17
CA ASN A 77 4.40 -0.82 1.23
C ASN A 77 3.03 -0.69 1.93
N VAL A 78 3.02 -0.36 3.21
CA VAL A 78 1.81 -0.20 4.03
C VAL A 78 0.81 0.83 3.49
N ARG A 79 1.20 1.69 2.55
CA ARG A 79 0.35 2.69 1.89
C ARG A 79 -0.12 2.27 0.48
N SER A 80 0.35 1.13 -0.02
CA SER A 80 -0.21 0.50 -1.22
C SER A 80 -1.60 -0.03 -0.91
N ALA A 81 -2.64 0.47 -1.58
CA ALA A 81 -4.02 0.16 -1.21
C ALA A 81 -4.95 -0.12 -2.41
N SER A 82 -6.04 -0.87 -2.19
CA SER A 82 -7.16 -1.03 -3.14
C SER A 82 -6.72 -1.57 -4.51
N ALA A 83 -6.83 -0.78 -5.59
CA ALA A 83 -6.45 -1.18 -6.95
C ALA A 83 -4.97 -1.62 -7.04
N SER A 84 -4.06 -1.02 -6.26
CA SER A 84 -2.65 -1.41 -6.19
C SER A 84 -2.51 -2.82 -5.59
N GLU A 85 -3.30 -3.15 -4.59
CA GLU A 85 -3.32 -4.48 -3.97
C GLU A 85 -3.87 -5.53 -4.93
N ILE A 86 -4.89 -5.17 -5.74
CA ILE A 86 -5.43 -6.05 -6.79
C ILE A 86 -4.34 -6.35 -7.82
N VAL A 87 -3.60 -5.33 -8.30
CA VAL A 87 -2.53 -5.53 -9.28
C VAL A 87 -1.42 -6.39 -8.69
N ALA A 88 -0.89 -6.03 -7.52
CA ALA A 88 0.20 -6.77 -6.88
C ALA A 88 -0.18 -8.23 -6.61
N GLY A 89 -1.34 -8.46 -5.98
CA GLY A 89 -1.82 -9.80 -5.64
C GLY A 89 -2.19 -10.64 -6.86
N ALA A 90 -2.77 -10.03 -7.92
CA ALA A 90 -3.03 -10.75 -9.16
C ALA A 90 -1.75 -11.23 -9.84
N LEU A 91 -0.72 -10.39 -9.88
CA LEU A 91 0.57 -10.75 -10.47
C LEU A 91 1.32 -11.78 -9.63
N GLN A 92 1.24 -11.69 -8.30
CA GLN A 92 1.83 -12.64 -7.37
C GLN A 92 1.16 -14.02 -7.47
N ASP A 93 -0.16 -14.06 -7.31
CA ASP A 93 -0.92 -15.33 -7.27
C ASP A 93 -0.91 -16.09 -8.62
N ASN A 94 -0.61 -15.41 -9.72
CA ASN A 94 -0.40 -16.03 -11.03
C ASN A 94 1.10 -16.29 -11.33
N ASP A 95 1.99 -16.22 -10.34
CA ASP A 95 3.43 -16.44 -10.49
C ASP A 95 4.11 -15.54 -11.56
N ARG A 96 3.49 -14.40 -11.88
CA ARG A 96 3.99 -13.49 -12.93
C ARG A 96 5.06 -12.53 -12.42
N ALA A 97 5.00 -12.15 -11.16
CA ALA A 97 5.91 -11.20 -10.54
C ALA A 97 6.31 -11.64 -9.13
N LYS A 98 7.43 -11.11 -8.65
CA LYS A 98 7.77 -11.13 -7.24
C LYS A 98 7.35 -9.82 -6.59
N VAL A 99 6.69 -9.91 -5.43
CA VAL A 99 6.31 -8.76 -4.61
C VAL A 99 7.38 -8.53 -3.56
N LEU A 100 7.93 -7.32 -3.48
CA LEU A 100 9.00 -6.91 -2.57
C LEU A 100 8.56 -5.71 -1.73
N GLY A 101 8.96 -5.66 -0.47
CA GLY A 101 8.68 -4.57 0.45
C GLY A 101 8.04 -5.02 1.75
N THR A 102 6.89 -4.44 2.09
CA THR A 102 6.11 -4.78 3.29
C THR A 102 4.64 -5.05 2.96
N ARG A 103 3.90 -5.69 3.90
CA ARG A 103 2.45 -5.95 3.73
C ARG A 103 1.72 -4.66 3.38
N THR A 104 0.79 -4.75 2.44
CA THR A 104 -0.02 -3.62 1.97
C THR A 104 -1.12 -3.23 2.96
N PHE A 105 -1.87 -2.18 2.65
CA PHE A 105 -2.83 -1.53 3.55
C PHE A 105 -4.01 -2.44 3.96
N GLY A 106 -4.53 -3.26 3.05
CA GLY A 106 -5.70 -4.09 3.30
C GLY A 106 -7.04 -3.41 3.01
N LYS A 107 -7.15 -2.66 1.91
CA LYS A 107 -8.41 -2.04 1.48
C LYS A 107 -9.12 -2.90 0.43
N GLY A 108 -9.82 -3.92 0.88
CA GLY A 108 -10.56 -4.86 0.03
C GLY A 108 -12.06 -4.61 -0.09
N SER A 109 -12.60 -3.55 0.53
CA SER A 109 -14.03 -3.27 0.51
C SER A 109 -14.49 -2.53 -0.75
N VAL A 110 -15.57 -3.00 -1.36
CA VAL A 110 -16.33 -2.30 -2.39
C VAL A 110 -17.40 -1.44 -1.71
N GLN A 111 -17.34 -0.14 -1.91
CA GLN A 111 -18.25 0.80 -1.26
C GLN A 111 -19.12 1.48 -2.29
N GLU A 112 -20.42 1.60 -1.98
CA GLU A 112 -21.39 2.39 -2.73
C GLU A 112 -21.73 3.67 -1.98
N ILE A 113 -21.97 4.73 -2.77
CA ILE A 113 -22.43 6.02 -2.27
C ILE A 113 -23.84 6.22 -2.76
N ARG A 114 -24.77 6.46 -1.83
CA ARG A 114 -26.17 6.69 -2.13
C ARG A 114 -26.66 8.00 -1.48
N GLU A 115 -27.23 8.86 -2.28
CA GLU A 115 -27.92 10.04 -1.78
C GLU A 115 -29.20 9.64 -1.05
N LEU A 116 -29.42 10.20 0.12
CA LEU A 116 -30.63 9.98 0.89
C LEU A 116 -31.74 10.92 0.40
N PRO A 117 -33.00 10.46 0.36
CA PRO A 117 -34.13 11.31 -0.04
C PRO A 117 -34.21 12.59 0.78
N PHE A 118 -34.71 13.67 0.17
CA PHE A 118 -34.96 14.97 0.83
C PHE A 118 -33.69 15.67 1.37
N ASP A 119 -32.58 15.61 0.65
CA ASP A 119 -31.30 16.24 0.99
C ASP A 119 -30.79 15.89 2.41
N ARG A 120 -31.14 14.71 2.91
CA ARG A 120 -30.74 14.22 4.26
C ARG A 120 -29.30 13.77 4.36
N GLY A 121 -28.52 13.94 3.28
CA GLY A 121 -27.11 13.60 3.22
C GLY A 121 -26.79 12.40 2.34
N ILE A 122 -25.60 11.84 2.53
CA ILE A 122 -25.04 10.77 1.71
C ILE A 122 -24.76 9.56 2.61
N LEU A 123 -25.22 8.39 2.19
CA LEU A 123 -24.88 7.11 2.81
C LEU A 123 -23.76 6.43 2.01
N LYS A 124 -22.64 6.17 2.68
CA LYS A 124 -21.55 5.34 2.16
C LYS A 124 -21.55 4.01 2.91
N TYR A 125 -21.66 2.90 2.20
CA TYR A 125 -21.73 1.57 2.80
C TYR A 125 -21.02 0.53 1.96
N THR A 126 -20.52 -0.54 2.61
CA THR A 126 -19.84 -1.64 1.95
C THR A 126 -20.86 -2.63 1.41
N THR A 127 -20.74 -2.98 0.13
CA THR A 127 -21.63 -3.92 -0.56
C THR A 127 -20.95 -5.25 -0.90
N ALA A 128 -19.63 -5.25 -1.05
CA ALA A 128 -18.87 -6.44 -1.44
C ALA A 128 -17.39 -6.29 -1.04
N TYR A 129 -16.64 -7.37 -1.26
CA TYR A 129 -15.20 -7.42 -1.04
C TYR A 129 -14.46 -7.95 -2.25
N TYR A 130 -13.19 -7.53 -2.40
CA TYR A 130 -12.27 -8.05 -3.40
C TYR A 130 -11.57 -9.30 -2.88
N TYR A 131 -11.46 -10.30 -3.75
CA TYR A 131 -10.73 -11.54 -3.51
C TYR A 131 -9.69 -11.75 -4.60
N LEU A 132 -8.48 -12.07 -4.21
CA LEU A 132 -7.36 -12.41 -5.08
C LEU A 132 -7.58 -13.77 -5.75
N PRO A 133 -6.78 -14.13 -6.78
CA PRO A 133 -6.87 -15.43 -7.45
C PRO A 133 -6.77 -16.62 -6.50
N SER A 134 -5.94 -16.53 -5.46
CA SER A 134 -5.83 -17.53 -4.37
C SER A 134 -7.12 -17.71 -3.54
N GLY A 135 -8.11 -16.83 -3.71
CA GLY A 135 -9.33 -16.78 -2.89
C GLY A 135 -9.17 -15.99 -1.59
N ARG A 136 -7.99 -15.39 -1.34
CA ARG A 136 -7.72 -14.55 -0.18
C ARG A 136 -8.47 -13.22 -0.28
N ASN A 137 -9.14 -12.83 0.82
CA ASN A 137 -9.72 -11.49 0.96
C ASN A 137 -8.60 -10.51 1.33
N ILE A 138 -8.46 -9.42 0.57
CA ILE A 138 -7.47 -8.39 0.88
C ILE A 138 -7.93 -7.41 1.97
N ASN A 139 -9.22 -7.43 2.36
CA ASN A 139 -9.74 -6.48 3.33
C ASN A 139 -9.24 -6.77 4.74
N ARG A 140 -8.68 -5.77 5.39
CA ARG A 140 -8.31 -5.84 6.80
C ARG A 140 -9.57 -5.81 7.66
N LEU A 141 -9.81 -6.87 8.39
CA LEU A 141 -10.88 -7.00 9.37
C LEU A 141 -10.26 -7.08 10.77
N GLU A 142 -10.93 -6.48 11.74
CA GLU A 142 -10.46 -6.50 13.13
C GLU A 142 -10.38 -7.94 13.65
N GLY A 143 -9.21 -8.32 14.18
CA GLY A 143 -8.95 -9.66 14.69
C GLY A 143 -8.58 -10.71 13.64
N GLU A 144 -8.59 -10.38 12.35
CA GLU A 144 -8.14 -11.29 11.31
C GLU A 144 -6.63 -11.13 11.06
N PRO A 145 -5.84 -12.21 11.10
CA PRO A 145 -4.38 -12.12 10.96
C PRO A 145 -3.91 -11.95 9.51
N VAL A 146 -4.79 -12.15 8.53
CA VAL A 146 -4.46 -12.15 7.10
C VAL A 146 -5.25 -11.08 6.39
N TRP A 147 -4.54 -10.11 5.82
CA TRP A 147 -5.11 -9.05 4.97
C TRP A 147 -4.08 -8.57 3.96
N GLY A 148 -4.49 -7.76 3.00
CA GLY A 148 -3.58 -7.13 2.03
C GLY A 148 -2.82 -8.14 1.18
N VAL A 149 -1.67 -7.70 0.68
CA VAL A 149 -0.72 -8.48 -0.10
C VAL A 149 0.61 -8.49 0.64
N ASP A 150 1.12 -9.69 0.94
CA ASP A 150 2.42 -9.87 1.55
C ASP A 150 3.51 -9.91 0.49
N PRO A 151 4.74 -9.48 0.81
CA PRO A 151 5.90 -9.78 -0.01
C PRO A 151 6.09 -11.29 -0.17
N ASP A 152 6.69 -11.69 -1.29
CA ASP A 152 7.09 -13.07 -1.50
C ASP A 152 8.10 -13.54 -0.42
N PRO A 153 8.17 -14.84 -0.11
CA PRO A 153 9.18 -15.37 0.79
C PRO A 153 10.60 -14.94 0.37
N GLY A 154 11.32 -14.34 1.30
CA GLY A 154 12.67 -13.79 1.04
C GLY A 154 12.70 -12.38 0.46
N PHE A 155 11.54 -11.77 0.17
CA PHE A 155 11.41 -10.42 -0.38
C PHE A 155 10.83 -9.40 0.61
N ALA A 156 10.57 -9.79 1.86
CA ALA A 156 10.15 -8.87 2.91
C ALA A 156 11.34 -7.98 3.32
N LEU A 157 11.26 -6.69 3.03
CA LEU A 157 12.34 -5.73 3.30
C LEU A 157 11.76 -4.49 3.99
N PRO A 158 11.63 -4.52 5.33
CA PRO A 158 11.12 -3.39 6.07
C PRO A 158 12.13 -2.24 6.08
N VAL A 159 11.67 -1.06 5.74
CA VAL A 159 12.41 0.19 5.87
C VAL A 159 11.79 0.97 7.02
N ASN A 160 12.59 1.49 7.95
CA ASN A 160 12.07 2.34 9.03
C ASN A 160 11.64 3.70 8.49
N ASP A 161 10.77 4.39 9.22
CA ASP A 161 10.18 5.66 8.77
C ASP A 161 11.23 6.77 8.56
N GLU A 162 12.27 6.83 9.39
CA GLU A 162 13.33 7.84 9.27
C GLU A 162 14.08 7.68 7.93
N ASP A 163 14.57 6.49 7.65
CA ASP A 163 15.26 6.17 6.39
C ASP A 163 14.35 6.36 5.19
N TYR A 164 13.06 5.99 5.32
CA TYR A 164 12.08 6.16 4.26
C TYR A 164 11.83 7.64 3.94
N PHE A 165 11.60 8.49 4.95
CA PHE A 165 11.40 9.93 4.73
C PHE A 165 12.67 10.62 4.24
N ASP A 166 13.85 10.17 4.65
CA ASP A 166 15.12 10.67 4.15
C ASP A 166 15.30 10.33 2.67
N MET A 167 14.98 9.11 2.27
CA MET A 167 14.96 8.69 0.87
C MET A 167 14.00 9.54 0.05
N LEU A 168 12.76 9.75 0.51
CA LEU A 168 11.77 10.59 -0.18
C LEU A 168 12.24 12.04 -0.36
N ARG A 169 12.87 12.62 0.67
CA ARG A 169 13.44 13.99 0.58
C ARG A 169 14.53 14.07 -0.48
N ARG A 170 15.47 13.11 -0.48
CA ARG A 170 16.53 13.05 -1.49
C ARG A 170 15.95 12.86 -2.89
N ARG A 171 14.97 11.96 -3.06
CA ARG A 171 14.26 11.74 -4.33
C ARG A 171 13.57 13.02 -4.83
N GLN A 172 12.89 13.75 -3.96
CA GLN A 172 12.22 15.00 -4.30
C GLN A 172 13.19 16.07 -4.83
N ASP A 173 14.41 16.15 -4.31
CA ASP A 173 15.44 17.08 -4.79
C ASP A 173 15.83 16.81 -6.25
N TYR A 174 15.72 15.57 -6.72
CA TYR A 174 15.94 15.20 -8.13
C TYR A 174 14.70 15.36 -9.02
N GLU A 175 13.51 15.17 -8.47
CA GLU A 175 12.24 15.26 -9.22
C GLU A 175 11.78 16.71 -9.45
N VAL A 176 12.25 17.65 -8.63
CA VAL A 176 11.94 19.07 -8.83
C VAL A 176 12.70 19.59 -10.05
N VAL A 177 11.97 19.83 -11.14
CA VAL A 177 12.50 20.52 -12.33
C VAL A 177 12.84 21.96 -11.95
N ARG A 178 14.11 22.20 -11.62
CA ARG A 178 14.62 23.55 -11.40
C ARG A 178 15.01 24.12 -12.76
N THR A 179 14.41 25.23 -13.13
CA THR A 179 14.69 25.92 -14.40
C THR A 179 16.07 26.63 -14.41
N ASP A 180 16.74 26.66 -13.25
CA ASP A 180 18.04 27.31 -13.01
C ASP A 180 19.22 26.32 -12.88
N VAL A 181 18.96 25.00 -13.06
CA VAL A 181 20.01 23.96 -13.01
C VAL A 181 20.47 23.63 -14.42
N ASP A 182 21.81 23.55 -14.57
CA ASP A 182 22.49 23.11 -15.78
C ASP A 182 21.87 21.80 -16.31
N PRO A 183 21.35 21.77 -17.55
CA PRO A 183 20.76 20.56 -18.15
C PRO A 183 21.71 19.37 -18.17
N ASP A 184 23.01 19.59 -18.19
CA ASP A 184 24.04 18.54 -18.15
C ASP A 184 24.22 17.93 -16.74
N ARG A 185 23.59 18.51 -15.72
CA ARG A 185 23.64 18.05 -14.33
C ARG A 185 22.41 17.19 -13.93
N GLN A 186 21.45 17.01 -14.81
CA GLN A 186 20.37 16.04 -14.57
C GLN A 186 21.00 14.64 -14.62
N PRO A 187 21.02 13.90 -13.51
CA PRO A 187 21.43 12.50 -13.57
C PRO A 187 20.51 11.80 -14.55
N ALA A 188 21.10 11.08 -15.50
CA ALA A 188 20.31 10.18 -16.34
C ALA A 188 19.46 9.32 -15.39
N CYS A 189 18.14 9.45 -15.50
CA CYS A 189 17.19 8.80 -14.61
C CYS A 189 17.61 7.36 -14.32
N ALA A 190 17.60 6.98 -13.02
CA ALA A 190 17.75 5.62 -12.54
C ALA A 190 19.07 4.90 -12.86
N THR A 191 20.20 5.56 -12.74
CA THR A 191 21.47 4.86 -12.65
C THR A 191 21.62 4.25 -11.26
N GLU A 192 22.37 3.15 -11.14
CA GLU A 192 22.72 2.54 -9.85
C GLU A 192 23.34 3.55 -8.88
N ALA A 193 24.17 4.47 -9.39
CA ALA A 193 24.73 5.56 -8.60
C ALA A 193 23.65 6.45 -8.00
N TRP A 194 22.60 6.79 -8.75
CA TRP A 194 21.48 7.58 -8.26
C TRP A 194 20.66 6.83 -7.19
N ILE A 195 20.40 5.53 -7.40
CA ILE A 195 19.66 4.71 -6.43
C ILE A 195 20.40 4.63 -5.09
N ASN A 196 21.72 4.45 -5.15
CA ASN A 196 22.58 4.45 -3.97
C ASN A 196 22.63 5.83 -3.29
N GLU A 197 22.63 6.92 -4.07
CA GLU A 197 22.65 8.28 -3.56
C GLU A 197 21.35 8.65 -2.83
N ILE A 198 20.20 8.27 -3.37
CA ILE A 198 18.92 8.47 -2.68
C ILE A 198 18.71 7.51 -1.51
N GLY A 199 19.43 6.37 -1.48
CA GLY A 199 19.32 5.38 -0.41
C GLY A 199 18.08 4.51 -0.50
N ASP A 200 17.55 4.24 -1.71
CA ASP A 200 16.38 3.39 -1.91
C ASP A 200 16.77 1.89 -1.89
N ALA A 201 16.80 1.32 -0.70
CA ALA A 201 17.20 -0.08 -0.49
C ALA A 201 16.25 -1.07 -1.17
N GLU A 202 14.94 -0.79 -1.19
CA GLU A 202 13.94 -1.66 -1.83
C GLU A 202 14.11 -1.67 -3.35
N LEU A 203 14.32 -0.51 -3.96
CA LEU A 203 14.58 -0.40 -5.39
C LEU A 203 15.91 -1.05 -5.77
N ALA A 204 16.96 -0.88 -4.95
CA ALA A 204 18.24 -1.55 -5.15
C ALA A 204 18.08 -3.08 -5.14
N ALA A 205 17.40 -3.63 -4.14
CA ALA A 205 17.12 -5.06 -4.04
C ALA A 205 16.28 -5.57 -5.23
N ALA A 206 15.27 -4.80 -5.68
CA ALA A 206 14.48 -5.16 -6.85
C ALA A 206 15.31 -5.25 -8.13
N LEU A 207 16.26 -4.32 -8.33
CA LEU A 207 17.16 -4.35 -9.47
C LEU A 207 18.14 -5.53 -9.41
N ASP A 208 18.66 -5.85 -8.22
CA ASP A 208 19.53 -7.02 -8.05
C ASP A 208 18.79 -8.32 -8.32
N ALA A 209 17.51 -8.41 -7.90
CA ALA A 209 16.64 -9.53 -8.22
C ALA A 209 16.44 -9.69 -9.74
N LEU A 210 16.15 -8.58 -10.43
CA LEU A 210 15.98 -8.57 -11.89
C LEU A 210 17.26 -8.95 -12.62
N ARG A 211 18.43 -8.44 -12.20
CA ARG A 211 19.72 -8.76 -12.77
C ARG A 211 20.03 -10.26 -12.66
N ALA A 212 19.81 -10.85 -11.48
CA ALA A 212 19.97 -12.29 -11.28
C ALA A 212 19.09 -13.07 -12.27
N ARG A 213 17.80 -12.70 -12.38
CA ARG A 213 16.87 -13.40 -13.30
C ARG A 213 17.23 -13.23 -14.77
N VAL A 214 17.64 -12.04 -15.18
CA VAL A 214 18.09 -11.77 -16.57
C VAL A 214 19.35 -12.57 -16.89
N SER A 215 20.24 -12.79 -15.90
CA SER A 215 21.44 -13.62 -16.05
C SER A 215 21.14 -15.12 -16.02
N GLY A 216 19.90 -15.53 -15.74
CA GLY A 216 19.49 -16.94 -15.65
C GLY A 216 19.64 -17.56 -14.26
N ASP A 217 20.01 -16.77 -13.24
CA ASP A 217 20.12 -17.20 -11.87
C ASP A 217 18.74 -17.31 -11.19
N PRO A 218 18.60 -18.09 -10.12
CA PRO A 218 17.36 -18.11 -9.32
C PRO A 218 17.09 -16.76 -8.67
N TRP A 219 15.83 -16.56 -8.24
CA TRP A 219 15.48 -15.38 -7.45
C TRP A 219 16.31 -15.33 -6.15
N PRO A 220 16.96 -14.21 -5.82
CA PRO A 220 17.73 -14.08 -4.59
C PRO A 220 16.79 -14.02 -3.37
N THR A 221 17.36 -14.22 -2.20
CA THR A 221 16.69 -14.03 -0.92
C THR A 221 17.36 -12.86 -0.20
N PHE A 222 16.61 -11.80 0.08
CA PHE A 222 17.12 -10.60 0.72
C PHE A 222 16.94 -10.62 2.24
N SER A 223 15.94 -11.36 2.72
CA SER A 223 15.69 -11.45 4.15
C SER A 223 15.08 -12.79 4.55
N THR A 224 15.18 -13.08 5.84
CA THR A 224 14.52 -14.23 6.47
C THR A 224 13.31 -13.79 7.32
N PHE A 225 12.87 -12.56 7.16
CA PHE A 225 11.70 -12.06 7.90
C PHE A 225 10.44 -12.76 7.42
N ASP A 226 9.63 -13.12 8.40
CA ASP A 226 8.28 -13.62 8.19
C ASP A 226 7.34 -12.41 8.04
N PRO A 227 6.63 -12.26 6.91
CA PRO A 227 5.70 -11.15 6.70
C PRO A 227 4.61 -11.05 7.77
N ASP A 228 4.13 -12.20 8.31
CA ASP A 228 3.11 -12.21 9.36
C ASP A 228 3.65 -11.62 10.68
N GLN A 229 4.88 -11.97 11.04
CA GLN A 229 5.53 -11.40 12.24
C GLN A 229 5.80 -9.91 12.09
N LEU A 230 6.22 -9.46 10.90
CA LEU A 230 6.43 -8.03 10.62
C LEU A 230 5.12 -7.25 10.69
N ALA A 231 4.05 -7.78 10.11
CA ALA A 231 2.74 -7.14 10.15
C ALA A 231 2.20 -7.03 11.58
N LEU A 232 2.30 -8.10 12.36
CA LEU A 232 1.87 -8.11 13.76
C LEU A 232 2.69 -7.10 14.60
N ARG A 233 4.00 -7.02 14.37
CA ARG A 233 4.84 -6.03 15.05
C ARG A 233 4.42 -4.60 14.73
N GLY A 234 4.18 -4.29 13.46
CA GLY A 234 3.69 -2.98 13.03
C GLY A 234 2.31 -2.64 13.64
N GLU A 235 1.43 -3.62 13.81
CA GLU A 235 0.14 -3.41 14.51
C GLU A 235 0.33 -3.09 15.98
N ILE A 236 1.21 -3.81 16.66
CA ILE A 236 1.53 -3.56 18.08
C ILE A 236 2.10 -2.15 18.25
N GLU A 237 3.01 -1.73 17.37
CA GLU A 237 3.60 -0.39 17.41
C GLU A 237 2.52 0.69 17.18
N THR A 238 1.67 0.52 16.16
CA THR A 238 0.56 1.46 15.87
C THR A 238 -0.43 1.58 17.02
N GLU A 239 -0.81 0.45 17.65
CA GLU A 239 -1.75 0.47 18.77
C GLU A 239 -1.10 1.04 20.04
N ALA A 240 0.19 0.84 20.24
CA ALA A 240 0.94 1.47 21.33
C ALA A 240 0.99 3.00 21.17
N GLU A 241 1.25 3.51 19.96
CA GLU A 241 1.20 4.95 19.65
C GLU A 241 -0.19 5.54 19.88
N ARG A 242 -1.23 4.85 19.37
CA ARG A 242 -2.62 5.25 19.59
C ARG A 242 -2.98 5.34 21.07
N ARG A 243 -2.53 4.36 21.86
CA ARG A 243 -2.72 4.37 23.30
C ARG A 243 -2.07 5.59 23.95
N LEU A 244 -0.84 5.96 23.55
CA LEU A 244 -0.17 7.14 24.06
C LEU A 244 -0.96 8.43 23.76
N LEU A 245 -1.45 8.59 22.54
CA LEU A 245 -2.28 9.75 22.16
C LEU A 245 -3.57 9.85 22.98
N LEU A 246 -4.24 8.71 23.21
CA LEU A 246 -5.45 8.67 24.03
C LEU A 246 -5.16 9.00 25.51
N LEU A 247 -4.01 8.58 26.04
CA LEU A 247 -3.59 8.94 27.39
C LEU A 247 -3.33 10.45 27.51
N GLU A 248 -2.65 11.05 26.54
CA GLU A 248 -2.45 12.52 26.51
C GLU A 248 -3.77 13.29 26.42
N GLU A 249 -4.73 12.81 25.63
CA GLU A 249 -6.07 13.41 25.50
C GLU A 249 -6.83 13.30 26.82
N LEU A 250 -6.75 12.14 27.50
CA LEU A 250 -7.34 11.92 28.82
C LEU A 250 -6.76 12.91 29.83
N GLU A 251 -5.43 13.04 29.91
CA GLU A 251 -4.77 13.99 30.84
C GLU A 251 -5.19 15.43 30.55
N ARG A 252 -5.31 15.85 29.29
CA ARG A 252 -5.82 17.19 28.93
C ARG A 252 -7.26 17.40 29.39
N THR A 253 -8.09 16.38 29.21
CA THR A 253 -9.51 16.42 29.60
C THR A 253 -9.65 16.51 31.13
N GLU A 254 -8.89 15.71 31.88
CA GLU A 254 -8.87 15.76 33.33
C GLU A 254 -8.36 17.11 33.84
N ALA A 255 -7.31 17.68 33.21
CA ALA A 255 -6.82 19.01 33.57
C ALA A 255 -7.90 20.09 33.32
N GLY A 256 -8.61 20.00 32.19
CA GLY A 256 -9.76 20.87 31.88
C GLY A 256 -10.89 20.76 32.92
N LEU A 257 -11.25 19.55 33.32
CA LEU A 257 -12.27 19.30 34.34
C LEU A 257 -11.84 19.85 35.72
N ARG A 258 -10.58 19.65 36.14
CA ARG A 258 -10.03 20.23 37.37
C ARG A 258 -10.13 21.77 37.37
N ASN A 259 -9.77 22.40 36.24
CA ASN A 259 -9.86 23.86 36.10
C ASN A 259 -11.32 24.34 36.19
N LEU A 260 -12.25 23.71 35.48
CA LEU A 260 -13.68 24.06 35.52
C LEU A 260 -14.29 23.86 36.90
N ARG A 261 -13.90 22.79 37.64
CA ARG A 261 -14.31 22.58 39.04
C ARG A 261 -13.81 23.68 39.93
N GLY A 262 -12.54 24.12 39.79
CA GLY A 262 -12.00 25.26 40.51
C GLY A 262 -12.81 26.54 40.30
N LEU A 263 -13.09 26.88 39.02
CA LEU A 263 -13.90 28.03 38.66
C LEU A 263 -15.35 27.94 39.18
N ALA A 264 -15.94 26.75 39.22
CA ALA A 264 -17.31 26.55 39.75
C ALA A 264 -17.32 26.77 41.28
N VAL A 265 -16.34 26.28 42.03
CA VAL A 265 -16.20 26.51 43.44
C VAL A 265 -16.02 27.99 43.78
N ASP A 266 -15.14 28.69 43.01
CA ASP A 266 -14.92 30.14 43.16
C ASP A 266 -16.17 30.96 42.85
N ALA A 267 -17.05 30.47 41.95
CA ALA A 267 -18.33 31.07 41.64
C ALA A 267 -19.47 30.69 42.60
N GLY A 268 -19.20 29.86 43.61
CA GLY A 268 -20.21 29.39 44.61
C GLY A 268 -21.22 28.39 44.03
N ALA A 269 -20.86 27.70 42.94
CA ALA A 269 -21.69 26.67 42.34
C ALA A 269 -21.35 25.28 42.90
N GLU A 270 -22.36 24.45 43.16
CA GLU A 270 -22.13 23.05 43.50
C GLU A 270 -21.62 22.27 42.30
N PRO A 271 -20.61 21.39 42.44
CA PRO A 271 -20.11 20.59 41.34
C PRO A 271 -21.18 19.63 40.82
N LEU A 272 -21.44 19.70 39.51
CA LEU A 272 -22.42 18.85 38.81
C LEU A 272 -22.05 17.36 38.78
N ILE A 273 -20.79 17.03 39.10
CA ILE A 273 -20.26 15.66 39.15
C ILE A 273 -19.59 15.46 40.51
N PRO A 274 -20.00 14.49 41.31
CA PRO A 274 -19.36 14.18 42.60
C PRO A 274 -17.89 13.74 42.37
N ASP A 275 -17.03 14.00 43.38
CA ASP A 275 -15.60 13.66 43.35
C ASP A 275 -15.34 12.14 43.35
N ASP A 276 -16.34 11.34 43.73
CA ASP A 276 -16.30 9.88 43.84
C ASP A 276 -16.98 9.15 42.68
N ALA A 277 -17.40 9.87 41.63
CA ALA A 277 -17.85 9.24 40.40
C ALA A 277 -16.63 8.61 39.71
N GLU A 278 -16.43 7.30 39.91
CA GLU A 278 -15.54 6.47 39.11
C GLU A 278 -16.05 6.49 37.64
N LEU A 279 -15.21 7.01 36.73
CA LEU A 279 -15.40 6.96 35.29
C LEU A 279 -14.81 5.66 34.76
#